data_b99ad4cf26c6f98a1679b8a22255df83
#
_entry.id   b99ad4cf26c6f98a1679b8a22255df83
#
_cell.length_a   1.000
_cell.length_b   1.000
_cell.length_c   1.000
_cell.angle_alpha   90.00
_cell.angle_beta   90.00
_cell.angle_gamma   90.00
#
_symmetry.space_group_name_H-M   'P 1'
#
loop_
_entity.id
_entity.type
_entity.pdbx_description
1 polymer ?
#
loop_
_entity_poly.entity_id
_entity_poly.type
_entity_poly.pdbx_seq_one_letter_code
_entity_poly.pdbx_strand_id
1 'polypeptide(L)'
;MKLLQGLNREIRAENRRIETVPTLILRPKKGQTSDVGLLWIHGGGYILGMKEMAYMGRAVDLVKKYGVAVFSPGYRLAWRKPYPAAVNDCFAVLRHMDAHRKDLGIRRIMVGGESAGGGLCAAVCMMARDRGIPVDFQMPLYPMLSNLDTESSRDNHGRIWNTRRNHLGWRIYLRKDAKKTVSPYAAPANQRDYRNLPPCYTFVGDGEPFYAETLRYVEELRRAGVDASVDFYHTDVHAFDMLRPRQPLSRAAIAAFERHFEGALRRRSETRRAEAPEERGIAGTGL
;
A
#
# COMPACT_ATOMS: atom_id res chain seq x y z
N MET A 1 -11.08 6.31 20.60
CA MET A 1 -9.81 5.57 20.57
C MET A 1 -9.82 4.29 21.42
N LYS A 2 -10.14 4.33 22.70
CA LYS A 2 -10.27 3.13 23.56
C LYS A 2 -11.32 2.11 23.06
N LEU A 3 -12.39 2.56 22.43
CA LEU A 3 -13.46 1.66 21.89
C LEU A 3 -12.94 0.75 20.77
N LEU A 4 -12.12 1.27 19.84
CA LEU A 4 -11.53 0.49 18.73
C LEU A 4 -10.44 -0.48 19.24
N GLN A 5 -9.73 -0.13 20.30
CA GLN A 5 -8.76 -1.03 20.93
C GLN A 5 -9.41 -2.21 21.65
N GLY A 6 -10.62 -2.01 22.22
CA GLY A 6 -11.38 -3.09 22.90
C GLY A 6 -11.98 -4.13 21.95
N LEU A 7 -12.23 -3.76 20.69
CA LEU A 7 -12.79 -4.64 19.66
C LEU A 7 -11.79 -5.67 19.12
N ASN A 8 -10.49 -5.52 19.41
CA ASN A 8 -9.45 -6.36 18.80
C ASN A 8 -8.52 -6.97 19.85
N ARG A 9 -9.04 -7.98 20.58
CA ARG A 9 -8.32 -8.70 21.65
C ARG A 9 -7.02 -9.37 21.19
N GLU A 10 -6.86 -9.61 19.89
CA GLU A 10 -5.72 -10.32 19.30
C GLU A 10 -4.57 -9.38 18.89
N ILE A 11 -4.80 -8.07 18.90
CA ILE A 11 -3.83 -7.08 18.42
C ILE A 11 -3.35 -6.18 19.54
N ARG A 12 -2.03 -5.95 19.56
CA ARG A 12 -1.38 -4.87 20.31
C ARG A 12 -1.25 -3.66 19.39
N ALA A 13 -1.73 -2.52 19.84
CA ALA A 13 -1.64 -1.26 19.14
C ALA A 13 -0.76 -0.27 19.92
N GLU A 14 0.15 0.36 19.23
CA GLU A 14 1.05 1.39 19.76
C GLU A 14 0.93 2.65 18.90
N ASN A 15 0.77 3.81 19.55
CA ASN A 15 0.90 5.10 18.90
C ASN A 15 2.32 5.62 19.11
N ARG A 16 3.07 5.78 18.03
CA ARG A 16 4.45 6.25 18.05
C ARG A 16 4.60 7.44 17.12
N ARG A 17 5.48 8.36 17.47
CA ARG A 17 5.93 9.40 16.54
C ARG A 17 7.22 8.92 15.89
N ILE A 18 7.17 8.71 14.57
CA ILE A 18 8.34 8.38 13.76
C ILE A 18 8.77 9.66 13.05
N GLU A 19 9.95 10.17 13.40
CA GLU A 19 10.36 11.54 13.09
C GLU A 19 9.27 12.53 13.56
N THR A 20 8.59 13.20 12.60
CA THR A 20 7.47 14.12 12.89
C THR A 20 6.09 13.49 12.65
N VAL A 21 6.03 12.24 12.16
CA VAL A 21 4.81 11.59 11.70
C VAL A 21 4.16 10.75 12.80
N PRO A 22 2.94 11.09 13.24
CA PRO A 22 2.17 10.24 14.15
C PRO A 22 1.87 8.92 13.43
N THR A 23 2.36 7.80 13.95
CA THR A 23 2.21 6.49 13.33
C THR A 23 1.52 5.53 14.28
N LEU A 24 0.51 4.80 13.77
CA LEU A 24 -0.09 3.69 14.47
C LEU A 24 0.64 2.40 14.08
N ILE A 25 1.14 1.68 15.07
CA ILE A 25 1.79 0.38 14.88
C ILE A 25 0.87 -0.70 15.41
N LEU A 26 0.53 -1.68 14.55
CA LEU A 26 -0.28 -2.83 14.91
C LEU A 26 0.57 -4.10 14.85
N ARG A 27 0.52 -4.91 15.89
CA ARG A 27 1.23 -6.18 15.99
C ARG A 27 0.32 -7.26 16.58
N PRO A 28 0.53 -8.55 16.30
CA PRO A 28 -0.15 -9.61 17.01
C PRO A 28 0.16 -9.55 18.51
N LYS A 29 -0.85 -9.72 19.36
CA LYS A 29 -0.67 -9.70 20.82
C LYS A 29 0.15 -10.87 21.34
N LYS A 30 0.05 -12.04 20.67
CA LYS A 30 0.81 -13.27 20.99
C LYS A 30 2.27 -13.24 20.50
N GLY A 31 2.71 -12.14 19.90
CA GLY A 31 4.03 -12.02 19.29
C GLY A 31 3.96 -12.06 17.76
N GLN A 32 4.88 -11.37 17.11
CA GLN A 32 5.02 -11.33 15.66
C GLN A 32 5.58 -12.67 15.17
N THR A 33 4.90 -13.29 14.21
CA THR A 33 5.31 -14.59 13.61
C THR A 33 5.86 -14.44 12.20
N SER A 34 5.69 -13.28 11.59
CA SER A 34 6.22 -12.94 10.26
C SER A 34 7.36 -11.94 10.38
N ASP A 35 8.36 -12.03 9.51
CA ASP A 35 9.45 -11.07 9.38
C ASP A 35 9.11 -9.85 8.50
N VAL A 36 7.85 -9.69 8.14
CA VAL A 36 7.36 -8.58 7.29
C VAL A 36 6.90 -7.40 8.13
N GLY A 37 7.45 -6.22 7.80
CA GLY A 37 6.89 -4.92 8.14
C GLY A 37 6.08 -4.39 6.96
N LEU A 38 4.82 -4.07 7.20
CA LEU A 38 3.90 -3.55 6.20
C LEU A 38 3.61 -2.08 6.47
N LEU A 39 4.05 -1.21 5.56
CA LEU A 39 3.59 0.18 5.53
C LEU A 39 2.19 0.21 4.92
N TRP A 40 1.17 0.60 5.69
CA TRP A 40 -0.21 0.66 5.19
C TRP A 40 -0.75 2.08 5.24
N ILE A 41 -1.11 2.61 4.07
CA ILE A 41 -1.44 4.02 3.88
C ILE A 41 -2.94 4.17 3.66
N HIS A 42 -3.61 4.94 4.51
CA HIS A 42 -5.05 5.15 4.44
C HIS A 42 -5.48 6.01 3.24
N GLY A 43 -6.71 5.80 2.78
CA GLY A 43 -7.36 6.58 1.74
C GLY A 43 -7.90 7.94 2.23
N GLY A 44 -8.80 8.53 1.42
CA GLY A 44 -9.51 9.77 1.72
C GLY A 44 -9.15 10.93 0.80
N GLY A 45 -8.78 10.67 -0.46
CA GLY A 45 -8.55 11.69 -1.49
C GLY A 45 -7.45 12.70 -1.15
N TYR A 46 -6.48 12.33 -0.32
CA TYR A 46 -5.42 13.18 0.26
C TYR A 46 -5.92 14.25 1.24
N ILE A 47 -7.23 14.42 1.39
CA ILE A 47 -7.85 15.52 2.15
C ILE A 47 -8.58 15.07 3.41
N LEU A 48 -8.87 13.78 3.53
CA LEU A 48 -9.53 13.15 4.68
C LEU A 48 -8.76 11.92 5.14
N GLY A 49 -9.20 11.36 6.25
CA GLY A 49 -8.66 10.10 6.77
C GLY A 49 -7.72 10.27 7.97
N MET A 50 -7.36 9.14 8.53
CA MET A 50 -6.50 9.04 9.73
C MET A 50 -5.86 7.66 9.80
N LYS A 51 -4.73 7.55 10.49
CA LYS A 51 -3.99 6.29 10.67
C LYS A 51 -4.82 5.16 11.30
N GLU A 52 -5.85 5.49 12.07
CA GLU A 52 -6.77 4.55 12.69
C GLU A 52 -7.65 3.80 11.67
N MET A 53 -7.73 4.26 10.42
CA MET A 53 -8.43 3.51 9.35
C MET A 53 -7.80 2.14 9.10
N ALA A 54 -6.55 1.91 9.51
CA ALA A 54 -5.92 0.60 9.50
C ALA A 54 -6.70 -0.48 10.29
N TYR A 55 -7.58 -0.09 11.23
CA TYR A 55 -8.48 -1.02 11.92
C TYR A 55 -9.69 -1.45 11.10
N MET A 56 -10.00 -0.73 10.02
CA MET A 56 -11.22 -0.93 9.24
C MET A 56 -10.97 -1.65 7.91
N GLY A 57 -9.71 -1.70 7.46
CA GLY A 57 -9.33 -2.23 6.15
C GLY A 57 -8.53 -3.53 6.24
N ARG A 58 -7.83 -3.81 5.15
CA ARG A 58 -7.03 -5.05 5.01
C ARG A 58 -5.89 -5.15 6.02
N ALA A 59 -5.35 -4.03 6.48
CA ALA A 59 -4.20 -3.99 7.38
C ALA A 59 -4.39 -4.83 8.65
N VAL A 60 -5.52 -4.65 9.33
CA VAL A 60 -5.82 -5.37 10.57
C VAL A 60 -5.98 -6.87 10.35
N ASP A 61 -6.57 -7.27 9.22
CA ASP A 61 -6.75 -8.67 8.85
C ASP A 61 -5.39 -9.34 8.58
N LEU A 62 -4.46 -8.63 7.93
CA LEU A 62 -3.09 -9.13 7.69
C LEU A 62 -2.31 -9.33 8.99
N VAL A 63 -2.47 -8.43 9.97
CA VAL A 63 -1.87 -8.62 11.31
C VAL A 63 -2.38 -9.89 11.98
N LYS A 64 -3.71 -10.11 11.95
CA LYS A 64 -4.34 -11.26 12.60
C LYS A 64 -3.99 -12.58 11.93
N LYS A 65 -4.09 -12.60 10.60
CA LYS A 65 -3.98 -13.82 9.82
C LYS A 65 -2.54 -14.25 9.60
N TYR A 66 -1.64 -13.29 9.37
CA TYR A 66 -0.26 -13.56 8.92
C TYR A 66 0.83 -13.12 9.90
N GLY A 67 0.46 -12.53 11.02
CA GLY A 67 1.41 -12.16 12.07
C GLY A 67 2.40 -11.06 11.69
N VAL A 68 2.10 -10.26 10.68
CA VAL A 68 2.92 -9.12 10.24
C VAL A 68 2.84 -7.94 11.20
N ALA A 69 3.85 -7.06 11.16
CA ALA A 69 3.77 -5.75 11.81
C ALA A 69 3.28 -4.71 10.81
N VAL A 70 2.23 -3.97 11.13
CA VAL A 70 1.70 -2.88 10.30
C VAL A 70 2.10 -1.53 10.87
N PHE A 71 2.57 -0.64 10.00
CA PHE A 71 2.90 0.75 10.29
C PHE A 71 1.96 1.63 9.47
N SER A 72 1.02 2.32 10.13
CA SER A 72 0.06 3.20 9.47
C SER A 72 0.39 4.67 9.80
N PRO A 73 0.91 5.45 8.83
CA PRO A 73 1.23 6.85 9.03
C PRO A 73 -0.03 7.71 9.07
N GLY A 74 -0.12 8.61 10.04
CA GLY A 74 -1.05 9.73 10.04
C GLY A 74 -0.45 10.89 9.27
N TYR A 75 -0.35 10.74 7.95
CA TYR A 75 0.27 11.73 7.09
C TYR A 75 -0.50 13.05 7.07
N ARG A 76 0.19 14.16 6.81
CA ARG A 76 -0.40 15.50 6.75
C ARG A 76 -1.36 15.63 5.58
N LEU A 77 -2.62 15.92 5.90
CA LEU A 77 -3.68 16.09 4.92
C LEU A 77 -3.49 17.37 4.09
N ALA A 78 -3.79 17.28 2.81
CA ALA A 78 -3.45 18.29 1.81
C ALA A 78 -4.16 19.64 2.00
N TRP A 79 -5.31 19.67 2.67
CA TRP A 79 -5.98 20.92 3.00
C TRP A 79 -5.17 21.80 3.96
N ARG A 80 -4.34 21.23 4.82
CA ARG A 80 -3.37 21.94 5.67
C ARG A 80 -2.01 22.08 4.99
N LYS A 81 -1.48 20.97 4.47
CA LYS A 81 -0.15 20.88 3.85
C LYS A 81 -0.24 20.10 2.54
N PRO A 82 -0.26 20.79 1.38
CA PRO A 82 -0.35 20.14 0.07
C PRO A 82 0.89 19.31 -0.24
N TYR A 83 0.92 18.70 -1.42
CA TYR A 83 2.12 18.05 -1.94
C TYR A 83 3.36 18.95 -1.73
N PRO A 84 4.49 18.38 -1.30
CA PRO A 84 4.80 16.95 -1.13
C PRO A 84 4.62 16.42 0.31
N ALA A 85 3.85 17.07 1.18
CA ALA A 85 3.82 16.74 2.61
C ALA A 85 3.41 15.29 2.89
N ALA A 86 2.30 14.83 2.30
CA ALA A 86 1.77 13.47 2.54
C ALA A 86 2.75 12.38 2.10
N VAL A 87 3.30 12.48 0.88
CA VAL A 87 4.23 11.48 0.36
C VAL A 87 5.54 11.47 1.15
N ASN A 88 6.04 12.63 1.57
CA ASN A 88 7.24 12.71 2.41
C ASN A 88 7.02 12.11 3.80
N ASP A 89 5.85 12.28 4.39
CA ASP A 89 5.51 11.67 5.67
C ASP A 89 5.47 10.14 5.56
N CYS A 90 4.80 9.59 4.54
CA CYS A 90 4.76 8.16 4.30
C CYS A 90 6.16 7.59 4.02
N PHE A 91 6.96 8.30 3.23
CA PHE A 91 8.32 7.89 2.93
C PHE A 91 9.26 7.97 4.15
N ALA A 92 9.07 8.94 5.05
CA ALA A 92 9.82 9.01 6.31
C ALA A 92 9.58 7.78 7.19
N VAL A 93 8.32 7.30 7.27
CA VAL A 93 8.01 6.06 7.98
C VAL A 93 8.66 4.86 7.32
N LEU A 94 8.63 4.74 5.97
CA LEU A 94 9.30 3.65 5.25
C LEU A 94 10.81 3.65 5.52
N ARG A 95 11.45 4.80 5.44
CA ARG A 95 12.89 4.98 5.71
C ARG A 95 13.25 4.55 7.13
N HIS A 96 12.43 4.92 8.11
CA HIS A 96 12.60 4.49 9.49
C HIS A 96 12.46 2.97 9.63
N MET A 97 11.49 2.36 8.96
CA MET A 97 11.32 0.91 8.95
C MET A 97 12.58 0.22 8.38
N ASP A 98 13.15 0.76 7.33
CA ASP A 98 14.36 0.23 6.70
C ASP A 98 15.59 0.35 7.61
N ALA A 99 15.81 1.54 8.17
CA ALA A 99 16.97 1.80 9.04
C ALA A 99 16.95 1.01 10.36
N HIS A 100 15.75 0.62 10.84
CA HIS A 100 15.57 -0.04 12.13
C HIS A 100 15.00 -1.45 12.02
N ARG A 101 15.25 -2.15 10.90
CA ARG A 101 14.70 -3.49 10.63
C ARG A 101 14.89 -4.45 11.81
N LYS A 102 16.11 -4.50 12.37
CA LYS A 102 16.46 -5.39 13.49
C LYS A 102 15.65 -5.08 14.75
N ASP A 103 15.60 -3.82 15.15
CA ASP A 103 14.90 -3.36 16.37
C ASP A 103 13.38 -3.52 16.24
N LEU A 104 12.87 -3.42 15.02
CA LEU A 104 11.46 -3.62 14.71
C LEU A 104 11.07 -5.09 14.54
N GLY A 105 12.04 -6.01 14.52
CA GLY A 105 11.81 -7.44 14.30
C GLY A 105 11.33 -7.74 12.88
N ILE A 106 11.72 -6.93 11.88
CA ILE A 106 11.35 -7.11 10.48
C ILE A 106 12.60 -7.29 9.63
N ARG A 107 12.47 -8.02 8.54
CA ARG A 107 13.53 -8.19 7.53
C ARG A 107 13.07 -7.71 6.16
N ARG A 108 11.77 -7.83 5.90
CA ARG A 108 11.12 -7.50 4.64
C ARG A 108 10.17 -6.33 4.83
N ILE A 109 10.09 -5.49 3.81
CA ILE A 109 9.16 -4.37 3.79
C ILE A 109 8.20 -4.56 2.61
N MET A 110 6.91 -4.47 2.89
CA MET A 110 5.88 -4.38 1.89
C MET A 110 5.12 -3.06 2.07
N VAL A 111 4.54 -2.55 0.99
CA VAL A 111 3.77 -1.30 1.03
C VAL A 111 2.38 -1.55 0.47
N GLY A 112 1.37 -1.08 1.17
CA GLY A 112 -0.02 -1.15 0.72
C GLY A 112 -0.78 0.13 1.07
N GLY A 113 -1.93 0.28 0.45
CA GLY A 113 -2.81 1.41 0.76
C GLY A 113 -4.03 1.46 -0.15
N GLU A 114 -5.06 2.14 0.31
CA GLU A 114 -6.35 2.24 -0.37
C GLU A 114 -6.55 3.62 -1.00
N SER A 115 -7.10 3.71 -2.21
CA SER A 115 -7.53 4.96 -2.84
C SER A 115 -6.37 5.97 -2.97
N ALA A 116 -6.46 7.15 -2.40
CA ALA A 116 -5.35 8.10 -2.29
C ALA A 116 -4.13 7.47 -1.59
N GLY A 117 -4.34 6.59 -0.59
CA GLY A 117 -3.27 5.80 0.03
C GLY A 117 -2.65 4.80 -0.95
N GLY A 118 -3.41 4.28 -1.90
CA GLY A 118 -2.90 3.48 -3.02
C GLY A 118 -2.00 4.31 -3.95
N GLY A 119 -2.39 5.55 -4.24
CA GLY A 119 -1.53 6.49 -4.96
C GLY A 119 -0.22 6.79 -4.22
N LEU A 120 -0.30 7.03 -2.90
CA LEU A 120 0.88 7.21 -2.05
C LEU A 120 1.72 5.92 -1.95
N CYS A 121 1.11 4.73 -1.97
CA CYS A 121 1.81 3.46 -2.03
C CYS A 121 2.70 3.36 -3.28
N ALA A 122 2.13 3.62 -4.46
CA ALA A 122 2.89 3.63 -5.71
C ALA A 122 4.02 4.67 -5.68
N ALA A 123 3.72 5.90 -5.25
CA ALA A 123 4.71 6.98 -5.14
C ALA A 123 5.86 6.64 -4.17
N VAL A 124 5.54 6.08 -3.00
CA VAL A 124 6.54 5.66 -2.00
C VAL A 124 7.42 4.51 -2.53
N CYS A 125 6.85 3.56 -3.29
CA CYS A 125 7.63 2.51 -3.94
C CYS A 125 8.60 3.07 -5.00
N MET A 126 8.17 4.06 -5.79
CA MET A 126 9.07 4.79 -6.71
C MET A 126 10.19 5.51 -5.97
N MET A 127 9.86 6.23 -4.89
CA MET A 127 10.86 6.91 -4.05
C MET A 127 11.84 5.92 -3.40
N ALA A 128 11.36 4.74 -2.98
CA ALA A 128 12.18 3.69 -2.39
C ALA A 128 13.17 3.13 -3.41
N ARG A 129 12.70 2.78 -4.62
CA ARG A 129 13.55 2.33 -5.73
C ARG A 129 14.65 3.34 -6.02
N ASP A 130 14.29 4.61 -6.18
CA ASP A 130 15.22 5.68 -6.58
C ASP A 130 16.25 5.99 -5.48
N ARG A 131 16.06 5.47 -4.27
CA ARG A 131 16.99 5.60 -3.12
C ARG A 131 17.58 4.27 -2.65
N GLY A 132 17.38 3.20 -3.42
CA GLY A 132 17.96 1.89 -3.12
C GLY A 132 17.38 1.21 -1.86
N ILE A 133 16.17 1.60 -1.42
CA ILE A 133 15.48 0.92 -0.31
C ILE A 133 14.68 -0.23 -0.87
N PRO A 134 14.99 -1.50 -0.50
CA PRO A 134 14.28 -2.65 -1.03
C PRO A 134 12.87 -2.74 -0.44
N VAL A 135 11.88 -2.82 -1.34
CA VAL A 135 10.48 -3.13 -1.07
C VAL A 135 10.15 -4.45 -1.77
N ASP A 136 9.59 -5.41 -1.05
CA ASP A 136 9.38 -6.76 -1.55
C ASP A 136 8.06 -6.93 -2.32
N PHE A 137 7.05 -6.09 -2.04
CA PHE A 137 5.74 -6.15 -2.69
C PHE A 137 4.96 -4.85 -2.50
N GLN A 138 4.18 -4.46 -3.52
CA GLN A 138 3.29 -3.31 -3.45
C GLN A 138 1.84 -3.69 -3.69
N MET A 139 0.93 -3.07 -2.93
CA MET A 139 -0.51 -3.34 -2.98
C MET A 139 -1.31 -2.02 -3.02
N PRO A 140 -1.24 -1.27 -4.12
CA PRO A 140 -2.02 -0.06 -4.30
C PRO A 140 -3.46 -0.41 -4.68
N LEU A 141 -4.39 -0.48 -3.72
CA LEU A 141 -5.77 -0.90 -3.96
C LEU A 141 -6.61 0.25 -4.51
N TYR A 142 -7.32 0.00 -5.63
CA TYR A 142 -8.11 1.02 -6.37
C TYR A 142 -7.47 2.41 -6.31
N PRO A 143 -6.22 2.54 -6.75
CA PRO A 143 -5.37 3.67 -6.41
C PRO A 143 -5.71 4.94 -7.19
N MET A 144 -5.61 6.10 -6.54
CA MET A 144 -5.70 7.43 -7.14
C MET A 144 -4.33 7.83 -7.71
N LEU A 145 -4.10 7.63 -9.01
CA LEU A 145 -2.78 7.73 -9.66
C LEU A 145 -2.64 8.91 -10.62
N SER A 146 -3.72 9.30 -11.32
CA SER A 146 -3.69 10.31 -12.38
C SER A 146 -4.33 11.62 -11.95
N ASN A 147 -3.59 12.72 -12.08
CA ASN A 147 -4.12 14.07 -11.91
C ASN A 147 -4.87 14.59 -13.14
N LEU A 148 -4.87 13.83 -14.23
CA LEU A 148 -5.60 14.09 -15.46
C LEU A 148 -6.79 13.15 -15.59
N ASP A 149 -7.83 13.58 -16.27
CA ASP A 149 -8.99 12.75 -16.54
C ASP A 149 -8.65 11.58 -17.45
N THR A 150 -9.15 10.43 -17.09
CA THR A 150 -9.11 9.19 -17.87
C THR A 150 -10.50 8.88 -18.42
N GLU A 151 -10.62 7.83 -19.22
CA GLU A 151 -11.91 7.37 -19.76
C GLU A 151 -12.91 7.05 -18.65
N SER A 152 -12.44 6.49 -17.52
CA SER A 152 -13.29 6.12 -16.40
C SER A 152 -13.55 7.27 -15.42
N SER A 153 -12.73 8.32 -15.40
CA SER A 153 -12.86 9.42 -14.44
C SER A 153 -13.51 10.68 -14.99
N ARG A 154 -13.53 10.87 -16.33
CA ARG A 154 -13.98 12.12 -16.96
C ARG A 154 -15.45 12.47 -16.69
N ASP A 155 -16.32 11.48 -16.69
CA ASP A 155 -17.76 11.64 -16.46
C ASP A 155 -18.30 10.55 -15.55
N ASN A 156 -17.68 10.40 -14.39
CA ASN A 156 -18.03 9.38 -13.41
C ASN A 156 -19.00 9.96 -12.36
N HIS A 157 -20.10 9.26 -12.12
CA HIS A 157 -21.15 9.64 -11.18
C HIS A 157 -21.20 8.77 -9.93
N GLY A 158 -20.16 8.00 -9.64
CA GLY A 158 -20.07 7.11 -8.48
C GLY A 158 -20.45 7.81 -7.17
N ARG A 159 -21.22 7.12 -6.33
CA ARG A 159 -21.78 7.72 -5.10
C ARG A 159 -20.70 8.04 -4.05
N ILE A 160 -19.66 7.23 -3.95
CA ILE A 160 -18.57 7.39 -2.95
C ILE A 160 -17.49 8.31 -3.50
N TRP A 161 -16.98 8.02 -4.70
CA TRP A 161 -16.00 8.85 -5.39
C TRP A 161 -16.44 9.03 -6.84
N ASN A 162 -16.22 10.22 -7.39
CA ASN A 162 -16.65 10.59 -8.72
C ASN A 162 -15.77 11.71 -9.30
N THR A 163 -15.98 12.10 -10.55
CA THR A 163 -15.24 13.15 -11.26
C THR A 163 -15.09 14.42 -10.42
N ARG A 164 -16.19 14.94 -9.87
CA ARG A 164 -16.19 16.20 -9.12
C ARG A 164 -15.31 16.10 -7.86
N ARG A 165 -15.41 15.02 -7.10
CA ARG A 165 -14.59 14.79 -5.90
C ARG A 165 -13.14 14.54 -6.27
N ASN A 166 -12.89 13.86 -7.39
CA ASN A 166 -11.55 13.61 -7.91
C ASN A 166 -10.85 14.93 -8.25
N HIS A 167 -11.48 15.80 -9.01
CA HIS A 167 -10.95 17.12 -9.33
C HIS A 167 -10.69 17.97 -8.06
N LEU A 168 -11.59 17.92 -7.08
CA LEU A 168 -11.41 18.62 -5.81
C LEU A 168 -10.19 18.10 -5.05
N GLY A 169 -10.05 16.78 -4.94
CA GLY A 169 -8.91 16.12 -4.28
C GLY A 169 -7.59 16.54 -4.89
N TRP A 170 -7.45 16.38 -6.21
CA TRP A 170 -6.24 16.76 -6.93
C TRP A 170 -5.93 18.25 -6.83
N ARG A 171 -6.93 19.14 -6.97
CA ARG A 171 -6.75 20.59 -6.84
C ARG A 171 -6.22 20.98 -5.46
N ILE A 172 -6.73 20.37 -4.38
CA ILE A 172 -6.28 20.65 -3.02
C ILE A 172 -4.89 20.04 -2.80
N TYR A 173 -4.64 18.83 -3.32
CA TYR A 173 -3.36 18.14 -3.14
C TYR A 173 -2.21 18.85 -3.85
N LEU A 174 -2.41 19.27 -5.11
CA LEU A 174 -1.37 19.87 -5.93
C LEU A 174 -1.23 21.39 -5.71
N ARG A 175 -2.33 22.11 -5.48
CA ARG A 175 -2.35 23.59 -5.35
C ARG A 175 -1.52 24.29 -6.45
N LYS A 176 -0.39 24.89 -6.05
CA LYS A 176 0.50 25.66 -6.96
C LYS A 176 1.12 24.79 -8.05
N ASP A 177 1.37 23.53 -7.73
CA ASP A 177 2.02 22.60 -8.65
C ASP A 177 1.06 22.02 -9.72
N ALA A 178 -0.25 22.23 -9.60
CA ALA A 178 -1.22 21.86 -10.63
C ALA A 178 -0.99 22.54 -11.99
N LYS A 179 -0.28 23.69 -12.02
CA LYS A 179 0.06 24.44 -13.24
C LYS A 179 1.45 24.08 -13.81
N LYS A 180 2.18 23.18 -13.17
CA LYS A 180 3.53 22.73 -13.57
C LYS A 180 3.46 21.30 -14.09
N THR A 181 4.60 20.82 -14.62
CA THR A 181 4.78 19.38 -14.84
C THR A 181 4.68 18.66 -13.49
N VAL A 182 3.61 17.88 -13.32
CA VAL A 182 3.34 17.19 -12.05
C VAL A 182 4.30 16.02 -11.90
N SER A 183 5.02 16.01 -10.77
CA SER A 183 5.96 14.95 -10.42
C SER A 183 5.30 13.57 -10.35
N PRO A 184 5.96 12.48 -10.78
CA PRO A 184 5.48 11.12 -10.59
C PRO A 184 5.32 10.74 -9.11
N TYR A 185 6.00 11.41 -8.19
CA TYR A 185 5.77 11.22 -6.76
C TYR A 185 4.48 11.89 -6.25
N ALA A 186 3.91 12.82 -7.01
CA ALA A 186 2.59 13.38 -6.74
C ALA A 186 1.49 12.60 -7.45
N ALA A 187 1.69 12.29 -8.72
CA ALA A 187 0.77 11.55 -9.59
C ALA A 187 1.52 10.41 -10.28
N PRO A 188 1.47 9.20 -9.72
CA PRO A 188 2.23 8.04 -10.23
C PRO A 188 2.00 7.68 -11.69
N ALA A 189 0.86 8.02 -12.27
CA ALA A 189 0.57 7.84 -13.69
C ALA A 189 1.48 8.69 -14.61
N ASN A 190 2.18 9.70 -14.07
CA ASN A 190 3.14 10.51 -14.83
C ASN A 190 4.55 9.88 -14.87
N GLN A 191 4.75 8.70 -14.29
CA GLN A 191 6.02 7.98 -14.35
C GLN A 191 6.30 7.53 -15.79
N ARG A 192 7.59 7.52 -16.16
CA ARG A 192 8.07 7.06 -17.48
C ARG A 192 8.96 5.81 -17.39
N ASP A 193 9.54 5.58 -16.22
CA ASP A 193 10.37 4.42 -15.96
C ASP A 193 9.83 3.60 -14.79
N TYR A 194 9.20 2.48 -15.10
CA TYR A 194 8.62 1.54 -14.13
C TYR A 194 9.55 0.36 -13.81
N ARG A 195 10.76 0.31 -14.38
CA ARG A 195 11.72 -0.76 -14.12
C ARG A 195 12.11 -0.82 -12.66
N ASN A 196 12.38 -2.03 -12.18
CA ASN A 196 12.84 -2.31 -10.81
C ASN A 196 11.88 -1.83 -9.71
N LEU A 197 10.63 -1.56 -10.03
CA LEU A 197 9.58 -1.41 -9.01
C LEU A 197 9.23 -2.78 -8.41
N PRO A 198 8.75 -2.83 -7.16
CA PRO A 198 8.40 -4.10 -6.53
C PRO A 198 7.24 -4.79 -7.27
N PRO A 199 7.16 -6.13 -7.24
CA PRO A 199 6.00 -6.87 -7.71
C PRO A 199 4.70 -6.29 -7.16
N CYS A 200 3.63 -6.30 -7.95
CA CYS A 200 2.39 -5.56 -7.68
C CYS A 200 1.16 -6.43 -7.75
N TYR A 201 0.27 -6.26 -6.80
CA TYR A 201 -1.11 -6.68 -6.92
C TYR A 201 -2.06 -5.55 -6.57
N THR A 202 -3.10 -5.39 -7.37
CA THR A 202 -4.18 -4.43 -7.14
C THR A 202 -5.53 -5.00 -7.55
N PHE A 203 -6.60 -4.36 -7.12
CA PHE A 203 -7.93 -4.59 -7.66
C PHE A 203 -8.72 -3.29 -7.71
N VAL A 204 -9.78 -3.25 -8.54
CA VAL A 204 -10.61 -2.06 -8.75
C VAL A 204 -12.01 -2.46 -9.25
N GLY A 205 -13.02 -1.63 -9.00
CA GLY A 205 -14.33 -1.74 -9.65
C GLY A 205 -14.31 -1.18 -11.06
N ASP A 206 -14.94 -1.84 -12.03
CA ASP A 206 -14.98 -1.41 -13.44
C ASP A 206 -15.83 -0.15 -13.67
N GLY A 207 -16.76 0.16 -12.75
CA GLY A 207 -17.52 1.42 -12.71
C GLY A 207 -16.89 2.54 -11.88
N GLU A 208 -15.69 2.32 -11.31
CA GLU A 208 -14.99 3.34 -10.52
C GLU A 208 -14.22 4.35 -11.38
N PRO A 209 -14.05 5.61 -10.91
CA PRO A 209 -13.25 6.59 -11.65
C PRO A 209 -11.78 6.17 -11.81
N PHE A 210 -11.26 5.30 -10.95
CA PHE A 210 -9.87 4.85 -10.96
C PHE A 210 -9.61 3.62 -11.82
N TYR A 211 -10.61 3.08 -12.50
CA TYR A 211 -10.47 1.86 -13.30
C TYR A 211 -9.38 1.96 -14.37
N ALA A 212 -9.50 2.93 -15.28
CA ALA A 212 -8.57 3.05 -16.41
C ALA A 212 -7.12 3.31 -15.96
N GLU A 213 -6.92 4.18 -14.97
CA GLU A 213 -5.56 4.48 -14.47
C GLU A 213 -4.93 3.30 -13.74
N THR A 214 -5.74 2.48 -13.05
CA THR A 214 -5.28 1.25 -12.40
C THR A 214 -4.80 0.23 -13.42
N LEU A 215 -5.58 0.00 -14.48
CA LEU A 215 -5.20 -0.93 -15.55
C LEU A 215 -3.93 -0.47 -16.26
N ARG A 216 -3.83 0.82 -16.60
CA ARG A 216 -2.62 1.39 -17.22
C ARG A 216 -1.39 1.25 -16.33
N TYR A 217 -1.51 1.49 -15.04
CA TYR A 217 -0.40 1.33 -14.11
C TYR A 217 0.15 -0.09 -14.11
N VAL A 218 -0.73 -1.10 -14.06
CA VAL A 218 -0.32 -2.50 -14.11
C VAL A 218 0.28 -2.88 -15.48
N GLU A 219 -0.27 -2.35 -16.56
CA GLU A 219 0.26 -2.56 -17.90
C GLU A 219 1.68 -1.98 -18.04
N GLU A 220 1.93 -0.76 -17.57
CA GLU A 220 3.26 -0.15 -17.59
C GLU A 220 4.27 -0.90 -16.71
N LEU A 221 3.84 -1.42 -15.55
CA LEU A 221 4.66 -2.31 -14.73
C LEU A 221 5.07 -3.57 -15.51
N ARG A 222 4.11 -4.24 -16.16
CA ARG A 222 4.36 -5.44 -16.98
C ARG A 222 5.28 -5.17 -18.16
N ARG A 223 5.08 -4.06 -18.88
CA ARG A 223 5.97 -3.61 -19.97
C ARG A 223 7.40 -3.37 -19.50
N ALA A 224 7.56 -2.94 -18.25
CA ALA A 224 8.87 -2.74 -17.62
C ALA A 224 9.48 -4.04 -17.04
N GLY A 225 8.86 -5.20 -17.24
CA GLY A 225 9.32 -6.49 -16.72
C GLY A 225 8.99 -6.75 -15.25
N VAL A 226 8.12 -5.96 -14.63
CA VAL A 226 7.68 -6.14 -13.25
C VAL A 226 6.52 -7.14 -13.20
N ASP A 227 6.60 -8.13 -12.29
CA ASP A 227 5.48 -9.04 -12.03
C ASP A 227 4.33 -8.25 -11.40
N ALA A 228 3.27 -8.05 -12.16
CA ALA A 228 2.13 -7.24 -11.73
C ALA A 228 0.81 -7.85 -12.17
N SER A 229 -0.18 -7.82 -11.30
CA SER A 229 -1.52 -8.34 -11.58
C SER A 229 -2.61 -7.43 -11.04
N VAL A 230 -3.75 -7.46 -11.73
CA VAL A 230 -4.95 -6.71 -11.37
C VAL A 230 -6.17 -7.58 -11.54
N ASP A 231 -7.04 -7.56 -10.56
CA ASP A 231 -8.41 -8.07 -10.67
C ASP A 231 -9.38 -6.89 -10.78
N PHE A 232 -10.42 -7.03 -11.59
CA PHE A 232 -11.50 -6.06 -11.64
C PHE A 232 -12.83 -6.71 -11.29
N TYR A 233 -13.72 -5.91 -10.72
CA TYR A 233 -15.00 -6.35 -10.19
C TYR A 233 -16.14 -5.49 -10.74
N HIS A 234 -17.25 -6.10 -11.08
CA HIS A 234 -18.40 -5.38 -11.63
C HIS A 234 -19.11 -4.57 -10.54
N THR A 235 -18.62 -3.36 -10.30
CA THR A 235 -19.17 -2.42 -9.30
C THR A 235 -18.70 -0.98 -9.56
N ASP A 236 -19.58 -0.02 -9.25
CA ASP A 236 -19.31 1.43 -9.21
C ASP A 236 -18.98 1.94 -7.79
N VAL A 237 -19.04 1.06 -6.80
CA VAL A 237 -18.82 1.42 -5.39
C VAL A 237 -17.34 1.44 -5.07
N HIS A 238 -16.76 2.63 -5.00
CA HIS A 238 -15.37 2.81 -4.55
C HIS A 238 -15.18 2.29 -3.12
N ALA A 239 -14.09 1.54 -2.89
CA ALA A 239 -13.78 0.87 -1.63
C ALA A 239 -14.87 -0.13 -1.19
N PHE A 240 -15.47 -0.84 -2.14
CA PHE A 240 -16.58 -1.78 -1.91
C PHE A 240 -16.24 -2.89 -0.90
N ASP A 241 -14.99 -3.33 -0.89
CA ASP A 241 -14.47 -4.34 0.03
C ASP A 241 -14.46 -3.89 1.50
N MET A 242 -14.28 -2.58 1.74
CA MET A 242 -14.33 -1.97 3.08
C MET A 242 -15.75 -1.59 3.49
N LEU A 243 -16.52 -1.00 2.56
CA LEU A 243 -17.86 -0.49 2.84
C LEU A 243 -18.91 -1.59 2.92
N ARG A 244 -18.70 -2.68 2.19
CA ARG A 244 -19.65 -3.82 2.10
C ARG A 244 -18.93 -5.17 2.26
N PRO A 245 -18.14 -5.40 3.33
CA PRO A 245 -17.20 -6.54 3.43
C PRO A 245 -17.89 -7.91 3.43
N ARG A 246 -19.19 -7.94 3.74
CA ARG A 246 -19.98 -9.19 3.79
C ARG A 246 -20.60 -9.61 2.45
N GLN A 247 -20.57 -8.72 1.44
CA GLN A 247 -21.12 -9.06 0.12
C GLN A 247 -20.23 -10.10 -0.60
N PRO A 248 -20.82 -10.98 -1.42
CA PRO A 248 -20.08 -12.01 -2.15
C PRO A 248 -18.91 -11.43 -2.96
N LEU A 249 -19.15 -10.32 -3.67
CA LEU A 249 -18.14 -9.60 -4.48
C LEU A 249 -16.94 -9.16 -3.63
N SER A 250 -17.22 -8.54 -2.48
CA SER A 250 -16.18 -8.08 -1.54
C SER A 250 -15.38 -9.25 -0.97
N ARG A 251 -16.05 -10.34 -0.61
CA ARG A 251 -15.38 -11.55 -0.13
C ARG A 251 -14.47 -12.17 -1.19
N ALA A 252 -14.92 -12.16 -2.45
CA ALA A 252 -14.09 -12.63 -3.57
C ALA A 252 -12.83 -11.78 -3.73
N ALA A 253 -12.97 -10.43 -3.71
CA ALA A 253 -11.85 -9.50 -3.79
C ALA A 253 -10.86 -9.66 -2.61
N ILE A 254 -11.39 -9.81 -1.38
CA ILE A 254 -10.59 -10.05 -0.19
C ILE A 254 -9.82 -11.36 -0.29
N ALA A 255 -10.48 -12.44 -0.71
CA ALA A 255 -9.83 -13.74 -0.87
C ALA A 255 -8.75 -13.72 -1.97
N ALA A 256 -8.98 -13.01 -3.08
CA ALA A 256 -7.97 -12.82 -4.12
C ALA A 256 -6.76 -12.03 -3.60
N PHE A 257 -6.99 -10.91 -2.92
CA PHE A 257 -5.96 -10.12 -2.28
C PHE A 257 -5.10 -10.97 -1.31
N GLU A 258 -5.74 -11.76 -0.47
CA GLU A 258 -5.05 -12.64 0.49
C GLU A 258 -4.19 -13.69 -0.21
N ARG A 259 -4.68 -14.32 -1.30
CA ARG A 259 -3.87 -15.29 -2.09
C ARG A 259 -2.60 -14.64 -2.67
N HIS A 260 -2.71 -13.41 -3.20
CA HIS A 260 -1.55 -12.68 -3.72
C HIS A 260 -0.57 -12.29 -2.62
N PHE A 261 -1.08 -11.87 -1.46
CA PHE A 261 -0.26 -11.59 -0.30
C PHE A 261 0.48 -12.84 0.21
N GLU A 262 -0.21 -13.98 0.31
CA GLU A 262 0.41 -15.27 0.65
C GLU A 262 1.49 -15.69 -0.36
N GLY A 263 1.25 -15.49 -1.64
CA GLY A 263 2.25 -15.70 -2.68
C GLY A 263 3.50 -14.84 -2.47
N ALA A 264 3.31 -13.55 -2.13
CA ALA A 264 4.42 -12.65 -1.83
C ALA A 264 5.18 -13.04 -0.55
N LEU A 265 4.50 -13.59 0.46
CA LEU A 265 5.16 -14.14 1.65
C LEU A 265 6.06 -15.34 1.31
N ARG A 266 5.63 -16.22 0.39
CA ARG A 266 6.35 -17.45 0.02
C ARG A 266 7.56 -17.20 -0.90
N ARG A 267 7.46 -16.32 -1.90
CA ARG A 267 8.50 -16.10 -2.94
C ARG A 267 9.90 -15.92 -2.39
N ARG A 268 10.12 -15.33 -1.24
CA ARG A 268 11.46 -15.09 -0.69
C ARG A 268 11.93 -16.13 0.33
N SER A 269 11.04 -16.98 0.81
CA SER A 269 11.47 -18.17 1.57
C SER A 269 12.17 -19.20 0.66
N GLU A 270 11.77 -19.25 -0.62
CA GLU A 270 12.35 -20.12 -1.65
C GLU A 270 13.70 -19.60 -2.16
N THR A 271 13.80 -18.28 -2.43
CA THR A 271 15.09 -17.66 -2.83
C THR A 271 16.17 -17.84 -1.76
N ARG A 272 15.78 -17.75 -0.47
CA ARG A 272 16.72 -17.99 0.64
C ARG A 272 17.14 -19.43 0.81
N ARG A 273 16.26 -20.41 0.49
CA ARG A 273 16.64 -21.83 0.49
C ARG A 273 17.62 -22.13 -0.63
N ALA A 274 17.49 -21.46 -1.76
CA ALA A 274 18.42 -21.57 -2.88
C ALA A 274 19.77 -20.85 -2.64
N GLU A 275 19.79 -19.80 -1.79
CA GLU A 275 20.99 -19.02 -1.45
C GLU A 275 21.73 -19.55 -0.19
N ALA A 276 21.12 -20.45 0.58
CA ALA A 276 21.79 -21.09 1.72
C ALA A 276 22.87 -22.04 1.19
N PRO A 277 24.17 -21.89 1.57
CA PRO A 277 25.18 -22.83 1.17
C PRO A 277 24.78 -24.22 1.68
N GLU A 278 24.85 -25.24 0.80
CA GLU A 278 24.78 -26.62 1.21
C GLU A 278 25.90 -26.84 2.24
N GLU A 279 25.57 -27.11 3.48
CA GLU A 279 26.50 -27.64 4.45
C GLU A 279 26.96 -29.00 3.90
N ARG A 280 28.05 -28.99 3.12
CA ARG A 280 28.73 -30.25 2.75
C ARG A 280 29.19 -30.89 4.04
N GLY A 281 28.47 -31.93 4.44
CA GLY A 281 28.88 -32.80 5.51
C GLY A 281 30.27 -33.30 5.22
N ILE A 282 31.23 -32.82 5.98
CA ILE A 282 32.56 -33.42 6.05
C ILE A 282 32.34 -34.75 6.77
N ALA A 283 32.13 -35.81 5.99
CA ALA A 283 32.24 -37.18 6.50
C ALA A 283 33.70 -37.38 6.90
N GLY A 284 33.96 -37.36 8.19
CA GLY A 284 35.25 -37.72 8.75
C GLY A 284 35.55 -39.16 8.39
N THR A 285 36.52 -39.36 7.50
CA THR A 285 37.19 -40.63 7.35
C THR A 285 38.19 -40.74 8.49
N GLY A 286 37.82 -41.57 9.48
CA GLY A 286 38.77 -42.01 10.49
C GLY A 286 39.80 -42.96 9.87
N LEU A 287 41.02 -42.81 10.27
CA LEU A 287 42.06 -43.82 10.43
C LEU A 287 42.81 -43.53 11.72
#